data_9472d8c172b4f6cdcafcd7b168593c23
#
_entry.id   9472d8c172b4f6cdcafcd7b168593c23
#
_cell.length_a   1.000
_cell.length_b   1.000
_cell.length_c   1.000
_cell.angle_alpha   90.00
_cell.angle_beta   90.00
_cell.angle_gamma   90.00
#
_symmetry.space_group_name_H-M   'P 1'
#
loop_
_entity.id
_entity.type
_entity.pdbx_description
1 polymer ?
#
loop_
_entity_poly.entity_id
_entity_poly.type
_entity_poly.pdbx_seq_one_letter_code
_entity_poly.pdbx_strand_id
1 'polypeptide(L)'
;MWEARLGGCLMKAILDWDATTLAEKIRNGEVTVTEATEKYIRQIKTVNPQLNALVENRFAEALVEAKQCDELLQEGKAQGRLFGVPISMKEALDVAGMHSTGGLKHRKNVVAGEDAVAVARLRQEGAIILGKTNTPALCFCQETDNKLFGRTNNPWDLELTCGGSTGGEGALIAVGGAAVGFGADIGGSIRFPAHFNGIVGFKSGNGQVSAQG
;
A
#
# COMPACT_ATOMS: atom_id res chain seq x y z
N MET A 1 -6.72 20.83 6.94
CA MET A 1 -7.01 21.74 5.79
C MET A 1 -6.47 21.17 4.46
N TRP A 2 -6.83 19.92 4.16
CA TRP A 2 -6.45 19.22 2.90
C TRP A 2 -7.50 19.32 1.78
N GLU A 3 -8.65 19.90 2.05
CA GLU A 3 -9.79 19.94 1.12
C GLU A 3 -9.66 20.89 -0.09
N ALA A 4 -8.66 21.71 -0.18
CA ALA A 4 -8.72 22.90 -1.03
C ALA A 4 -8.07 22.79 -2.41
N ARG A 5 -7.59 21.64 -2.92
CA ARG A 5 -6.89 21.61 -4.23
C ARG A 5 -7.07 20.37 -5.10
N LEU A 6 -8.23 19.75 -5.16
CA LEU A 6 -8.47 18.71 -6.16
C LEU A 6 -9.66 19.06 -7.05
N GLY A 7 -9.36 19.56 -8.23
CA GLY A 7 -10.36 19.80 -9.27
C GLY A 7 -10.97 18.50 -9.78
N GLY A 8 -12.28 18.46 -9.87
CA GLY A 8 -13.06 17.46 -10.58
C GLY A 8 -13.82 16.48 -9.69
N CYS A 9 -15.14 16.51 -9.74
CA CYS A 9 -16.06 15.68 -8.94
C CYS A 9 -15.84 14.17 -9.08
N LEU A 10 -15.45 13.69 -10.27
CA LEU A 10 -15.13 12.27 -10.51
C LEU A 10 -13.75 11.86 -9.95
N MET A 11 -12.84 12.81 -9.81
CA MET A 11 -11.46 12.57 -9.34
C MET A 11 -11.39 12.26 -7.84
N LYS A 12 -12.27 12.84 -7.01
CA LYS A 12 -12.39 12.52 -5.59
C LYS A 12 -12.97 11.11 -5.38
N ALA A 13 -13.92 10.71 -6.18
CA ALA A 13 -14.66 9.47 -5.97
C ALA A 13 -13.78 8.20 -5.90
N ILE A 14 -12.81 8.03 -6.80
CA ILE A 14 -11.99 6.80 -6.84
C ILE A 14 -11.14 6.62 -5.57
N LEU A 15 -10.57 7.68 -5.04
CA LEU A 15 -9.72 7.62 -3.85
C LEU A 15 -10.52 7.53 -2.53
N ASP A 16 -11.82 7.82 -2.59
CA ASP A 16 -12.74 7.74 -1.44
C ASP A 16 -13.41 6.35 -1.33
N TRP A 17 -13.30 5.51 -2.37
CA TRP A 17 -13.86 4.16 -2.34
C TRP A 17 -12.97 3.21 -1.54
N ASP A 18 -13.60 2.38 -0.72
CA ASP A 18 -12.90 1.23 -0.14
C ASP A 18 -12.55 0.18 -1.22
N ALA A 19 -11.70 -0.78 -0.86
CA ALA A 19 -11.22 -1.79 -1.80
C ALA A 19 -12.34 -2.65 -2.38
N THR A 20 -13.41 -2.92 -1.62
CA THR A 20 -14.57 -3.70 -2.08
C THR A 20 -15.36 -2.92 -3.13
N THR A 21 -15.71 -1.68 -2.81
CA THR A 21 -16.40 -0.77 -3.74
C THR A 21 -15.58 -0.58 -5.01
N LEU A 22 -14.28 -0.34 -4.90
CA LEU A 22 -13.40 -0.18 -6.06
C LEU A 22 -13.38 -1.44 -6.93
N ALA A 23 -13.25 -2.63 -6.32
CA ALA A 23 -13.30 -3.90 -7.06
C ALA A 23 -14.62 -4.12 -7.81
N GLU A 24 -15.75 -3.75 -7.18
CA GLU A 24 -17.08 -3.80 -7.80
C GLU A 24 -17.18 -2.81 -8.97
N LYS A 25 -16.74 -1.57 -8.81
CA LYS A 25 -16.74 -0.54 -9.85
C LYS A 25 -15.91 -0.95 -11.07
N ILE A 26 -14.72 -1.55 -10.84
CA ILE A 26 -13.88 -2.10 -11.89
C ILE A 26 -14.62 -3.22 -12.64
N ARG A 27 -15.19 -4.20 -11.92
CA ARG A 27 -15.91 -5.32 -12.55
C ARG A 27 -17.11 -4.89 -13.36
N ASN A 28 -17.79 -3.84 -12.93
CA ASN A 28 -18.95 -3.27 -13.63
C ASN A 28 -18.54 -2.39 -14.83
N GLY A 29 -17.24 -2.16 -15.05
CA GLY A 29 -16.74 -1.30 -16.14
C GLY A 29 -16.99 0.19 -15.90
N GLU A 30 -17.28 0.60 -14.66
CA GLU A 30 -17.50 2.01 -14.30
C GLU A 30 -16.19 2.79 -14.19
N VAL A 31 -15.08 2.10 -13.97
CA VAL A 31 -13.71 2.61 -13.97
C VAL A 31 -12.78 1.51 -14.49
N THR A 32 -11.77 1.87 -15.28
CA THR A 32 -10.75 0.92 -15.72
C THR A 32 -9.70 0.71 -14.62
N VAL A 33 -9.03 -0.45 -14.64
CA VAL A 33 -7.92 -0.74 -13.72
C VAL A 33 -6.79 0.27 -13.95
N THR A 34 -6.53 0.63 -15.21
CA THR A 34 -5.53 1.64 -15.58
C THR A 34 -5.86 2.99 -14.97
N GLU A 35 -7.11 3.49 -15.11
CA GLU A 35 -7.54 4.76 -14.52
C GLU A 35 -7.39 4.77 -13.00
N ALA A 36 -7.83 3.71 -12.33
CA ALA A 36 -7.69 3.57 -10.88
C ALA A 36 -6.19 3.61 -10.47
N THR A 37 -5.36 2.79 -11.11
CA THR A 37 -3.92 2.70 -10.83
C THR A 37 -3.21 4.04 -11.05
N GLU A 38 -3.49 4.74 -12.14
CA GLU A 38 -2.95 6.08 -12.42
C GLU A 38 -3.34 7.10 -11.34
N LYS A 39 -4.57 7.02 -10.83
CA LYS A 39 -5.05 7.90 -9.76
C LYS A 39 -4.27 7.73 -8.48
N TYR A 40 -4.12 6.49 -8.01
CA TYR A 40 -3.33 6.20 -6.82
C TYR A 40 -1.87 6.59 -6.99
N ILE A 41 -1.25 6.30 -8.14
CA ILE A 41 0.13 6.73 -8.44
C ILE A 41 0.27 8.26 -8.39
N ARG A 42 -0.69 8.99 -8.97
CA ARG A 42 -0.68 10.46 -8.94
C ARG A 42 -0.82 10.98 -7.51
N GLN A 43 -1.73 10.39 -6.73
CA GLN A 43 -1.91 10.74 -5.32
C GLN A 43 -0.61 10.50 -4.54
N ILE A 44 0.00 9.33 -4.67
CA ILE A 44 1.28 9.02 -4.01
C ILE A 44 2.35 10.04 -4.38
N LYS A 45 2.53 10.34 -5.67
CA LYS A 45 3.53 11.34 -6.12
C LYS A 45 3.29 12.73 -5.52
N THR A 46 2.03 13.08 -5.26
CA THR A 46 1.66 14.37 -4.66
C THR A 46 1.96 14.44 -3.16
N VAL A 47 1.64 13.37 -2.42
CA VAL A 47 1.70 13.39 -0.95
C VAL A 47 3.02 12.87 -0.38
N ASN A 48 3.66 11.94 -1.05
CA ASN A 48 4.83 11.23 -0.54
C ASN A 48 6.06 12.11 -0.26
N PRO A 49 6.33 13.20 -1.01
CA PRO A 49 7.43 14.10 -0.69
C PRO A 49 7.38 14.71 0.72
N GLN A 50 6.19 14.87 1.30
CA GLN A 50 6.01 15.37 2.66
C GLN A 50 5.89 14.23 3.69
N LEU A 51 5.35 13.08 3.29
CA LEU A 51 5.07 11.98 4.21
C LEU A 51 6.22 10.99 4.34
N ASN A 52 6.98 10.76 3.27
CA ASN A 52 7.98 9.68 3.19
C ASN A 52 7.38 8.32 3.59
N ALA A 53 6.17 8.05 3.09
CA ALA A 53 5.42 6.85 3.41
C ALA A 53 5.76 5.67 2.48
N LEU A 54 5.84 5.90 1.16
CA LEU A 54 6.28 4.91 0.17
C LEU A 54 7.78 5.08 -0.07
N VAL A 55 8.56 4.02 0.15
CA VAL A 55 10.04 4.06 0.06
C VAL A 55 10.60 3.35 -1.15
N GLU A 56 9.83 2.47 -1.77
CA GLU A 56 10.15 1.83 -3.05
C GLU A 56 8.87 1.69 -3.87
N ASN A 57 8.91 2.13 -5.12
CA ASN A 57 7.75 2.04 -6.02
C ASN A 57 8.02 1.06 -7.16
N ARG A 58 6.93 0.51 -7.72
CA ARG A 58 6.92 -0.29 -8.95
C ARG A 58 5.84 0.22 -9.92
N PHE A 59 5.73 1.53 -10.06
CA PHE A 59 4.67 2.18 -10.81
C PHE A 59 4.63 1.79 -12.28
N ALA A 60 5.79 1.56 -12.90
CA ALA A 60 5.86 1.15 -14.30
C ALA A 60 5.26 -0.24 -14.50
N GLU A 61 5.65 -1.20 -13.66
CA GLU A 61 5.13 -2.55 -13.65
C GLU A 61 3.64 -2.59 -13.31
N ALA A 62 3.22 -1.80 -12.31
CA ALA A 62 1.82 -1.68 -11.91
C ALA A 62 0.93 -1.19 -13.06
N LEU A 63 1.39 -0.24 -13.87
CA LEU A 63 0.67 0.24 -15.05
C LEU A 63 0.60 -0.80 -16.17
N VAL A 64 1.64 -1.61 -16.35
CA VAL A 64 1.61 -2.73 -17.29
C VAL A 64 0.60 -3.78 -16.84
N GLU A 65 0.64 -4.17 -15.57
CA GLU A 65 -0.32 -5.11 -14.96
C GLU A 65 -1.76 -4.58 -15.05
N ALA A 66 -1.96 -3.28 -14.81
CA ALA A 66 -3.28 -2.66 -14.91
C ALA A 66 -3.87 -2.77 -16.31
N LYS A 67 -3.08 -2.51 -17.37
CA LYS A 67 -3.52 -2.68 -18.76
C LYS A 67 -3.88 -4.13 -19.09
N GLN A 68 -3.06 -5.08 -18.62
CA GLN A 68 -3.36 -6.51 -18.77
C GLN A 68 -4.66 -6.89 -18.06
N CYS A 69 -4.93 -6.33 -16.87
CA CYS A 69 -6.20 -6.53 -16.19
C CYS A 69 -7.39 -5.95 -16.99
N ASP A 70 -7.25 -4.78 -17.60
CA ASP A 70 -8.30 -4.21 -18.45
C ASP A 70 -8.62 -5.11 -19.66
N GLU A 71 -7.59 -5.70 -20.28
CA GLU A 71 -7.75 -6.69 -21.37
C GLU A 71 -8.47 -7.95 -20.87
N LEU A 72 -8.04 -8.52 -19.74
CA LEU A 72 -8.68 -9.68 -19.11
C LEU A 72 -10.15 -9.42 -18.74
N LEU A 73 -10.46 -8.22 -18.28
CA LEU A 73 -11.83 -7.82 -17.97
C LEU A 73 -12.71 -7.82 -19.24
N GLN A 74 -12.21 -7.25 -20.33
CA GLN A 74 -12.92 -7.23 -21.63
C GLN A 74 -13.15 -8.64 -22.18
N GLU A 75 -12.23 -9.57 -21.93
CA GLU A 75 -12.34 -10.98 -22.31
C GLU A 75 -13.25 -11.80 -21.38
N GLY A 76 -13.79 -11.22 -20.31
CA GLY A 76 -14.59 -11.92 -19.30
C GLY A 76 -13.77 -12.88 -18.43
N LYS A 77 -12.46 -12.67 -18.33
CA LYS A 77 -11.50 -13.51 -17.58
C LYS A 77 -11.06 -12.90 -16.24
N ALA A 78 -11.73 -11.86 -15.78
CA ALA A 78 -11.41 -11.22 -14.49
C ALA A 78 -11.62 -12.20 -13.32
N GLN A 79 -10.56 -12.51 -12.58
CA GLN A 79 -10.58 -13.44 -11.47
C GLN A 79 -9.99 -12.82 -10.19
N GLY A 80 -10.44 -13.32 -9.03
CA GLY A 80 -9.97 -12.89 -7.73
C GLY A 80 -10.76 -11.71 -7.15
N ARG A 81 -10.88 -11.66 -5.83
CA ARG A 81 -11.74 -10.68 -5.13
C ARG A 81 -11.17 -9.27 -5.15
N LEU A 82 -9.86 -9.13 -5.33
CA LEU A 82 -9.13 -7.86 -5.40
C LEU A 82 -8.71 -7.50 -6.84
N PHE A 83 -9.37 -8.10 -7.84
CA PHE A 83 -9.02 -7.89 -9.24
C PHE A 83 -8.93 -6.40 -9.59
N GLY A 84 -7.74 -5.96 -10.00
CA GLY A 84 -7.45 -4.60 -10.39
C GLY A 84 -7.35 -3.58 -9.27
N VAL A 85 -7.45 -3.99 -8.00
CA VAL A 85 -7.37 -3.08 -6.85
C VAL A 85 -5.91 -2.70 -6.55
N PRO A 86 -5.56 -1.40 -6.58
CA PRO A 86 -4.22 -0.93 -6.22
C PRO A 86 -3.99 -1.02 -4.70
N ILE A 87 -2.91 -1.71 -4.31
CA ILE A 87 -2.53 -1.93 -2.91
C ILE A 87 -1.08 -1.54 -2.65
N SER A 88 -0.74 -1.32 -1.38
CA SER A 88 0.64 -1.16 -0.93
C SER A 88 1.04 -2.24 0.07
N MET A 89 2.35 -2.44 0.22
CA MET A 89 2.92 -3.50 1.05
C MET A 89 3.93 -2.90 2.02
N LYS A 90 3.89 -3.31 3.28
CA LYS A 90 4.93 -2.97 4.25
C LYS A 90 6.29 -3.47 3.76
N GLU A 91 7.35 -2.67 3.91
CA GLU A 91 8.69 -2.98 3.42
C GLU A 91 9.26 -4.30 3.97
N ALA A 92 8.85 -4.69 5.17
CA ALA A 92 9.29 -5.93 5.79
C ALA A 92 8.70 -7.22 5.18
N LEU A 93 7.73 -7.11 4.26
CA LEU A 93 7.16 -8.26 3.56
C LEU A 93 7.88 -8.46 2.22
N ASP A 94 8.29 -9.67 1.90
CA ASP A 94 8.97 -9.97 0.66
C ASP A 94 8.01 -9.84 -0.53
N VAL A 95 8.42 -9.02 -1.50
CA VAL A 95 7.80 -8.89 -2.83
C VAL A 95 8.88 -9.20 -3.85
N ALA A 96 8.68 -10.22 -4.67
CA ALA A 96 9.67 -10.67 -5.64
C ALA A 96 10.18 -9.52 -6.52
N GLY A 97 11.51 -9.40 -6.63
CA GLY A 97 12.18 -8.34 -7.39
C GLY A 97 12.29 -6.98 -6.69
N MET A 98 11.71 -6.81 -5.50
CA MET A 98 11.82 -5.58 -4.69
C MET A 98 12.79 -5.77 -3.51
N HIS A 99 13.29 -4.66 -2.98
CA HIS A 99 14.20 -4.71 -1.84
C HIS A 99 13.50 -5.21 -0.56
N SER A 100 14.23 -5.97 0.25
CA SER A 100 13.82 -6.49 1.56
C SER A 100 14.88 -6.14 2.59
N THR A 101 14.86 -4.88 3.01
CA THR A 101 15.95 -4.29 3.82
C THR A 101 15.69 -4.34 5.31
N GLY A 102 14.42 -4.39 5.72
CA GLY A 102 14.02 -4.22 7.11
C GLY A 102 14.46 -2.87 7.69
N GLY A 103 14.61 -1.82 6.86
CA GLY A 103 15.10 -0.50 7.27
C GLY A 103 16.60 -0.44 7.63
N LEU A 104 17.39 -1.45 7.26
CA LEU A 104 18.80 -1.60 7.65
C LEU A 104 19.75 -1.20 6.51
N LYS A 105 20.66 -0.26 6.73
CA LYS A 105 21.62 0.23 5.74
C LYS A 105 22.48 -0.88 5.11
N HIS A 106 22.92 -1.86 5.89
CA HIS A 106 23.76 -2.95 5.37
C HIS A 106 22.98 -3.96 4.51
N ARG A 107 21.65 -3.93 4.57
CA ARG A 107 20.74 -4.74 3.73
C ARG A 107 20.19 -3.97 2.52
N LYS A 108 20.63 -2.75 2.27
CA LYS A 108 20.05 -1.86 1.23
C LYS A 108 19.99 -2.47 -0.18
N ASN A 109 20.81 -3.47 -0.48
CA ASN A 109 20.87 -4.14 -1.78
C ASN A 109 20.27 -5.56 -1.73
N VAL A 110 19.65 -5.97 -0.63
CA VAL A 110 18.99 -7.29 -0.53
C VAL A 110 17.67 -7.21 -1.27
N VAL A 111 17.52 -8.04 -2.29
CA VAL A 111 16.31 -8.15 -3.11
C VAL A 111 15.65 -9.50 -2.83
N ALA A 112 14.33 -9.50 -2.64
CA ALA A 112 13.56 -10.72 -2.45
C ALA A 112 13.49 -11.53 -3.75
N GLY A 113 13.82 -12.81 -3.68
CA GLY A 113 13.78 -13.73 -4.82
C GLY A 113 12.38 -14.26 -5.12
N GLU A 114 11.49 -14.24 -4.12
CA GLU A 114 10.13 -14.74 -4.20
C GLU A 114 9.18 -13.86 -3.37
N ASP A 115 7.88 -13.96 -3.66
CA ASP A 115 6.85 -13.29 -2.86
C ASP A 115 6.66 -14.02 -1.51
N ALA A 116 6.45 -13.26 -0.44
CA ALA A 116 5.86 -13.80 0.79
C ALA A 116 4.53 -14.50 0.48
N VAL A 117 4.19 -15.54 1.22
CA VAL A 117 2.94 -16.31 1.00
C VAL A 117 1.71 -15.40 0.96
N ALA A 118 1.65 -14.40 1.84
CA ALA A 118 0.55 -13.45 1.85
C ALA A 118 0.53 -12.57 0.58
N VAL A 119 1.69 -12.14 0.09
CA VAL A 119 1.84 -11.35 -1.14
C VAL A 119 1.41 -12.15 -2.36
N ALA A 120 1.87 -13.40 -2.48
CA ALA A 120 1.49 -14.30 -3.56
C ALA A 120 -0.04 -14.52 -3.61
N ARG A 121 -0.70 -14.66 -2.46
CA ARG A 121 -2.16 -14.77 -2.38
C ARG A 121 -2.88 -13.50 -2.82
N LEU A 122 -2.38 -12.32 -2.43
CA LEU A 122 -2.95 -11.05 -2.88
C LEU A 122 -2.84 -10.88 -4.40
N ARG A 123 -1.71 -11.29 -5.01
CA ARG A 123 -1.56 -11.32 -6.46
C ARG A 123 -2.52 -12.31 -7.13
N GLN A 124 -2.70 -13.50 -6.54
CA GLN A 124 -3.69 -14.49 -7.04
C GLN A 124 -5.12 -13.95 -6.99
N GLU A 125 -5.44 -13.09 -6.01
CA GLU A 125 -6.71 -12.38 -5.94
C GLU A 125 -6.79 -11.16 -6.90
N GLY A 126 -5.76 -10.93 -7.70
CA GLY A 126 -5.72 -9.92 -8.76
C GLY A 126 -5.35 -8.51 -8.29
N ALA A 127 -4.81 -8.34 -7.10
CA ALA A 127 -4.37 -7.03 -6.59
C ALA A 127 -3.16 -6.49 -7.35
N ILE A 128 -3.12 -5.17 -7.57
CA ILE A 128 -2.01 -4.45 -8.20
C ILE A 128 -1.14 -3.83 -7.12
N ILE A 129 0.09 -4.32 -6.95
CA ILE A 129 1.01 -3.79 -5.95
C ILE A 129 1.68 -2.52 -6.48
N LEU A 130 1.51 -1.39 -5.79
CA LEU A 130 2.07 -0.09 -6.16
C LEU A 130 3.52 0.10 -5.68
N GLY A 131 3.88 -0.54 -4.57
CA GLY A 131 5.20 -0.40 -3.97
C GLY A 131 5.23 -0.80 -2.51
N LYS A 132 6.36 -0.50 -1.86
CA LYS A 132 6.62 -0.83 -0.46
C LYS A 132 6.68 0.42 0.42
N THR A 133 6.07 0.33 1.58
CA THR A 133 5.95 1.45 2.53
C THR A 133 6.94 1.31 3.68
N ASN A 134 7.32 2.45 4.25
CA ASN A 134 8.34 2.55 5.28
C ASN A 134 7.99 1.76 6.56
N THR A 135 9.03 1.28 7.23
CA THR A 135 8.98 0.57 8.51
C THR A 135 10.18 0.94 9.37
N PRO A 136 10.11 0.91 10.71
CA PRO A 136 11.32 1.06 11.52
C PRO A 136 12.26 -0.14 11.35
N ALA A 137 13.51 0.02 11.76
CA ALA A 137 14.50 -1.04 11.66
C ALA A 137 13.98 -2.35 12.30
N LEU A 138 13.93 -3.42 11.50
CA LEU A 138 13.44 -4.76 11.87
C LEU A 138 12.04 -4.77 12.51
N CYS A 139 11.23 -3.76 12.28
CA CYS A 139 9.89 -3.62 12.88
C CYS A 139 9.90 -3.50 14.42
N PHE A 140 11.03 -3.18 15.06
CA PHE A 140 11.19 -3.17 16.53
C PHE A 140 10.86 -1.82 17.18
N CYS A 141 10.08 -0.96 16.56
CA CYS A 141 9.68 0.30 17.15
C CYS A 141 8.21 0.63 16.83
N GLN A 142 7.59 1.39 17.74
CA GLN A 142 6.24 1.94 17.54
C GLN A 142 6.26 3.29 16.82
N GLU A 143 7.39 3.69 16.29
CA GLU A 143 7.60 4.83 15.40
C GLU A 143 8.22 4.37 14.10
N THR A 144 7.82 4.98 12.98
CA THR A 144 8.35 4.62 11.67
C THR A 144 9.47 5.57 11.26
N ASP A 145 10.66 5.23 11.74
CA ASP A 145 11.92 5.89 11.41
C ASP A 145 13.05 4.88 11.30
N ASN A 146 13.94 5.07 10.34
CA ASN A 146 15.15 4.27 10.19
C ASN A 146 16.25 5.04 9.46
N LYS A 147 17.50 4.58 9.62
CA LYS A 147 18.67 5.25 9.02
C LYS A 147 18.81 5.08 7.51
N LEU A 148 18.01 4.24 6.87
CA LEU A 148 18.05 3.99 5.42
C LEU A 148 17.12 4.94 4.68
N PHE A 149 15.88 5.04 5.13
CA PHE A 149 14.80 5.76 4.45
C PHE A 149 14.39 7.05 5.18
N GLY A 150 14.76 7.21 6.46
CA GLY A 150 14.31 8.30 7.32
C GLY A 150 12.93 8.06 7.93
N ARG A 151 12.38 9.12 8.52
CA ARG A 151 11.10 9.11 9.22
C ARG A 151 9.92 9.22 8.25
N THR A 152 8.84 8.54 8.56
CA THR A 152 7.52 8.77 7.96
C THR A 152 6.73 9.73 8.87
N ASN A 153 6.16 10.76 8.28
CA ASN A 153 5.41 11.78 8.98
C ASN A 153 3.92 11.42 9.05
N ASN A 154 3.25 11.89 10.11
CA ASN A 154 1.81 11.77 10.23
C ASN A 154 1.12 12.77 9.28
N PRO A 155 0.15 12.34 8.44
CA PRO A 155 -0.50 13.24 7.47
C PRO A 155 -1.38 14.32 8.12
N TRP A 156 -1.82 14.16 9.36
CA TRP A 156 -2.63 15.14 10.07
C TRP A 156 -1.78 16.28 10.65
N ASP A 157 -0.56 15.95 11.07
CA ASP A 157 0.44 16.89 11.57
C ASP A 157 1.82 16.28 11.34
N LEU A 158 2.64 16.91 10.49
CA LEU A 158 3.95 16.39 10.10
C LEU A 158 4.96 16.31 11.25
N GLU A 159 4.72 16.99 12.37
CA GLU A 159 5.55 16.91 13.57
C GLU A 159 5.21 15.70 14.45
N LEU A 160 4.03 15.13 14.28
CA LEU A 160 3.59 13.97 15.06
C LEU A 160 4.08 12.65 14.44
N THR A 161 4.10 11.60 15.26
CA THR A 161 4.36 10.24 14.79
C THR A 161 3.16 9.67 14.02
N CYS A 162 3.43 8.93 12.96
CA CYS A 162 2.43 8.11 12.28
C CYS A 162 2.24 6.73 12.94
N GLY A 163 2.96 6.47 14.04
CA GLY A 163 3.01 5.17 14.66
C GLY A 163 3.94 4.19 13.93
N GLY A 164 3.99 2.96 14.43
CA GLY A 164 4.83 1.88 13.89
C GLY A 164 4.38 0.50 14.42
N SER A 165 4.91 -0.51 13.81
CA SER A 165 5.93 -0.54 12.76
C SER A 165 5.37 -0.48 11.34
N THR A 166 4.05 -0.44 11.13
CA THR A 166 3.38 -0.34 9.83
C THR A 166 2.96 1.13 9.54
N GLY A 167 3.79 2.11 9.96
CA GLY A 167 3.43 3.52 9.89
C GLY A 167 3.39 4.08 8.47
N GLY A 168 4.26 3.59 7.58
CA GLY A 168 4.21 3.97 6.17
C GLY A 168 2.87 3.63 5.51
N GLU A 169 2.31 2.42 5.78
CA GLU A 169 0.96 2.05 5.34
C GLU A 169 -0.11 2.96 5.96
N GLY A 170 -0.03 3.17 7.28
CA GLY A 170 -1.00 4.01 7.98
C GLY A 170 -1.08 5.41 7.39
N ALA A 171 0.06 6.04 7.21
CA ALA A 171 0.14 7.39 6.64
C ALA A 171 -0.32 7.44 5.17
N LEU A 172 0.08 6.44 4.36
CA LEU A 172 -0.26 6.39 2.94
C LEU A 172 -1.76 6.19 2.70
N ILE A 173 -2.39 5.26 3.41
CA ILE A 173 -3.82 4.97 3.28
C ILE A 173 -4.65 6.16 3.75
N ALA A 174 -4.28 6.82 4.85
CA ALA A 174 -5.01 7.97 5.40
C ALA A 174 -5.16 9.14 4.42
N VAL A 175 -4.29 9.22 3.42
CA VAL A 175 -4.32 10.26 2.37
C VAL A 175 -4.77 9.72 1.00
N GLY A 176 -5.35 8.52 0.95
CA GLY A 176 -5.83 7.92 -0.28
C GLY A 176 -4.69 7.49 -1.23
N GLY A 177 -3.51 7.13 -0.71
CA GLY A 177 -2.39 6.64 -1.52
C GLY A 177 -2.48 5.16 -1.89
N ALA A 178 -3.33 4.39 -1.22
CA ALA A 178 -3.68 3.01 -1.56
C ALA A 178 -5.09 2.72 -1.07
N ALA A 179 -5.81 1.81 -1.77
CA ALA A 179 -7.15 1.40 -1.37
C ALA A 179 -7.14 0.52 -0.10
N VAL A 180 -6.08 -0.28 0.03
CA VAL A 180 -5.80 -1.12 1.20
C VAL A 180 -4.30 -1.38 1.25
N GLY A 181 -3.76 -1.56 2.44
CA GLY A 181 -2.36 -1.90 2.67
C GLY A 181 -2.21 -3.19 3.47
N PHE A 182 -1.07 -3.85 3.31
CA PHE A 182 -0.77 -5.07 4.02
C PHE A 182 0.47 -4.90 4.91
N GLY A 183 0.31 -5.19 6.20
CA GLY A 183 1.35 -5.02 7.21
C GLY A 183 1.50 -6.23 8.13
N ALA A 184 2.29 -6.07 9.18
CA ALA A 184 2.49 -7.08 10.22
C ALA A 184 2.26 -6.48 11.61
N ASP A 185 1.75 -7.26 12.55
CA ASP A 185 1.45 -6.81 13.91
C ASP A 185 1.75 -7.92 14.94
N ILE A 186 2.85 -7.75 15.66
CA ILE A 186 3.19 -8.60 16.81
C ILE A 186 2.64 -7.98 18.10
N GLY A 187 2.89 -6.68 18.30
CA GLY A 187 2.55 -5.95 19.51
C GLY A 187 1.82 -4.63 19.29
N GLY A 188 0.98 -4.53 18.22
CA GLY A 188 0.23 -3.32 17.89
C GLY A 188 0.64 -2.67 16.56
N SER A 189 1.54 -3.29 15.81
CA SER A 189 2.19 -2.64 14.66
C SER A 189 1.28 -2.37 13.44
N ILE A 190 0.06 -2.87 13.37
CA ILE A 190 -1.02 -2.42 12.47
C ILE A 190 -1.95 -1.47 13.23
N ARG A 191 -2.33 -1.83 14.45
CA ARG A 191 -3.37 -1.16 15.23
C ARG A 191 -2.94 0.24 15.70
N PHE A 192 -1.66 0.42 16.13
CA PHE A 192 -1.14 1.75 16.50
C PHE A 192 -1.14 2.72 15.30
N PRO A 193 -0.51 2.38 14.15
CA PRO A 193 -0.58 3.24 12.98
C PRO A 193 -2.01 3.52 12.52
N ALA A 194 -2.89 2.53 12.57
CA ALA A 194 -4.29 2.73 12.20
C ALA A 194 -4.98 3.77 13.10
N HIS A 195 -4.76 3.67 14.41
CA HIS A 195 -5.29 4.64 15.38
C HIS A 195 -4.71 6.05 15.18
N PHE A 196 -3.39 6.15 14.99
CA PHE A 196 -2.71 7.46 14.87
C PHE A 196 -3.01 8.18 13.57
N ASN A 197 -3.34 7.44 12.51
CA ASN A 197 -3.67 8.02 11.20
C ASN A 197 -5.18 8.06 10.91
N GLY A 198 -6.03 7.57 11.82
CA GLY A 198 -7.49 7.63 11.66
C GLY A 198 -8.05 6.69 10.60
N ILE A 199 -7.45 5.50 10.44
CA ILE A 199 -7.89 4.47 9.50
C ILE A 199 -8.31 3.19 10.23
N VAL A 200 -8.92 2.26 9.50
CA VAL A 200 -9.27 0.94 10.03
C VAL A 200 -8.03 0.02 9.96
N GLY A 201 -7.64 -0.54 11.11
CA GLY A 201 -6.57 -1.54 11.21
C GLY A 201 -7.12 -2.88 11.71
N PHE A 202 -6.93 -3.94 10.94
CA PHE A 202 -7.36 -5.28 11.29
C PHE A 202 -6.18 -6.22 11.49
N LYS A 203 -6.07 -6.81 12.67
CA LYS A 203 -5.13 -7.89 12.98
C LYS A 203 -5.90 -9.19 13.17
N SER A 204 -5.69 -10.16 12.29
CA SER A 204 -6.27 -11.50 12.40
C SER A 204 -5.78 -12.25 13.66
N GLY A 205 -6.46 -13.32 14.01
CA GLY A 205 -6.00 -14.29 15.02
C GLY A 205 -4.66 -14.91 14.62
N ASN A 206 -3.88 -15.36 15.60
CA ASN A 206 -2.61 -16.02 15.35
C ASN A 206 -2.82 -17.29 14.49
N GLY A 207 -1.94 -17.51 13.54
CA GLY A 207 -1.99 -18.66 12.65
C GLY A 207 -2.99 -18.58 11.48
N GLN A 208 -3.77 -17.48 11.37
CA GLN A 208 -4.71 -17.30 10.26
C GLN A 208 -4.04 -16.80 8.98
N VAL A 209 -2.95 -16.07 9.09
CA VAL A 209 -2.13 -15.59 7.98
C VAL A 209 -0.73 -16.16 8.13
N SER A 210 -0.13 -16.61 7.01
CA SER A 210 1.24 -17.11 7.01
C SER A 210 2.23 -16.00 7.42
N ALA A 211 3.23 -16.37 8.20
CA ALA A 211 4.36 -15.52 8.56
C ALA A 211 5.60 -15.78 7.67
N GLN A 212 5.46 -16.55 6.60
CA GLN A 212 6.54 -16.86 5.68
C GLN A 212 6.72 -15.72 4.67
N GLY A 213 7.95 -15.15 4.66
CA GLY A 213 8.38 -14.05 3.79
C GLY A 213 8.26 -12.67 4.41
#